data_959cf2b826f5ce28a9b000e2438c7fef
#
_entry.id   959cf2b826f5ce28a9b000e2438c7fef
#
_cell.length_a   1.000
_cell.length_b   1.000
_cell.length_c   1.000
_cell.angle_alpha   90.00
_cell.angle_beta   90.00
_cell.angle_gamma   90.00
#
_symmetry.space_group_name_H-M   'P 1'
#
loop_
_entity.id
_entity.type
_entity.pdbx_description
1 polymer ?
#
loop_
_entity_poly.entity_id
_entity_poly.type
_entity_poly.pdbx_seq_one_letter_code
_entity_poly.pdbx_strand_id
1 'polypeptide(L)'
;MADKKITALTDLGNGIASEDLLHVIDDPSGNPVNKKISVANVFNNIPTYIALDDTVQVVDTGTEAVNVTSSISHIDTATVGGTHAGALADGTNGQIKIITMIADGGNSVVTPANANGFSTVTFADVGDTATLIFTGNKWNIISSHSVTIA
;
A
#
# COMPACT_ATOMS: atom_id res chain seq x y z
N MET A 1 38.16 -15.94 -7.59
CA MET A 1 37.36 -14.70 -7.43
C MET A 1 37.51 -14.28 -5.98
N ALA A 2 37.91 -13.03 -5.71
CA ALA A 2 38.07 -12.59 -4.33
C ALA A 2 36.70 -12.41 -3.69
N ASP A 3 36.52 -12.90 -2.46
CA ASP A 3 35.32 -12.68 -1.67
C ASP A 3 35.10 -11.19 -1.42
N LYS A 4 33.99 -10.65 -1.87
CA LYS A 4 33.58 -9.27 -1.58
C LYS A 4 32.58 -9.26 -0.43
N LYS A 5 32.75 -8.32 0.50
CA LYS A 5 31.70 -8.02 1.48
C LYS A 5 30.44 -7.59 0.74
N ILE A 6 29.27 -7.96 1.23
CA ILE A 6 27.99 -7.64 0.60
C ILE A 6 27.80 -6.12 0.38
N THR A 7 28.34 -5.30 1.30
CA THR A 7 28.35 -3.83 1.20
C THR A 7 29.28 -3.26 0.12
N ALA A 8 30.14 -4.09 -0.47
CA ALA A 8 31.06 -3.71 -1.56
C ALA A 8 30.59 -4.23 -2.93
N LEU A 9 29.38 -4.82 -3.00
CA LEU A 9 28.75 -5.19 -4.26
C LEU A 9 28.12 -3.97 -4.90
N THR A 10 28.03 -3.99 -6.22
CA THR A 10 27.30 -2.96 -6.97
C THR A 10 25.80 -3.15 -6.71
N ASP A 11 25.10 -2.04 -6.44
CA ASP A 11 23.64 -2.06 -6.27
C ASP A 11 22.98 -2.50 -7.58
N LEU A 12 22.08 -3.46 -7.49
CA LEU A 12 21.27 -3.93 -8.63
C LEU A 12 20.18 -2.91 -9.01
N GLY A 13 19.78 -2.03 -8.08
CA GLY A 13 18.72 -1.06 -8.28
C GLY A 13 17.38 -1.73 -8.60
N ASN A 14 16.73 -1.26 -9.68
CA ASN A 14 15.43 -1.78 -10.14
C ASN A 14 15.58 -2.92 -11.18
N GLY A 15 16.78 -3.43 -11.39
CA GLY A 15 17.09 -4.42 -12.42
C GLY A 15 16.82 -5.88 -12.03
N ILE A 16 15.98 -6.15 -11.02
CA ILE A 16 15.65 -7.53 -10.61
C ILE A 16 14.97 -8.29 -11.76
N ALA A 17 15.54 -9.45 -12.11
CA ALA A 17 15.01 -10.39 -13.09
C ALA A 17 14.51 -11.67 -12.41
N SER A 18 13.65 -12.42 -13.09
CA SER A 18 13.06 -13.66 -12.55
C SER A 18 14.07 -14.76 -12.26
N GLU A 19 15.18 -14.78 -13.01
CA GLU A 19 16.29 -15.73 -12.85
C GLU A 19 17.32 -15.34 -11.80
N ASP A 20 17.29 -14.11 -11.28
CA ASP A 20 18.21 -13.67 -10.25
C ASP A 20 18.09 -14.55 -9.00
N LEU A 21 19.23 -14.73 -8.33
CA LEU A 21 19.35 -15.69 -7.24
C LEU A 21 19.52 -14.99 -5.89
N LEU A 22 18.67 -15.40 -4.95
CA LEU A 22 18.78 -15.05 -3.54
C LEU A 22 19.43 -16.18 -2.76
N HIS A 23 20.34 -15.85 -1.84
CA HIS A 23 20.89 -16.79 -0.88
C HIS A 23 19.92 -16.96 0.29
N VAL A 24 19.61 -18.20 0.65
CA VAL A 24 18.72 -18.54 1.75
C VAL A 24 19.37 -19.59 2.65
N ILE A 25 19.03 -19.57 3.93
CA ILE A 25 19.35 -20.63 4.88
C ILE A 25 18.09 -21.49 5.03
N ASP A 26 18.18 -22.72 4.57
CA ASP A 26 17.14 -23.71 4.71
C ASP A 26 17.22 -24.40 6.09
N ASP A 27 16.07 -24.70 6.71
CA ASP A 27 15.97 -25.30 8.04
C ASP A 27 16.80 -24.59 9.13
N PRO A 28 16.60 -23.26 9.37
CA PRO A 28 17.47 -22.50 10.26
C PRO A 28 17.38 -22.93 11.74
N SER A 29 16.31 -23.59 12.14
CA SER A 29 16.09 -24.07 13.51
C SER A 29 16.46 -25.56 13.72
N GLY A 30 16.68 -26.31 12.64
CA GLY A 30 17.04 -27.72 12.66
C GLY A 30 18.51 -27.95 12.26
N ASN A 31 18.73 -28.32 11.01
CA ASN A 31 20.06 -28.52 10.42
C ASN A 31 20.30 -27.48 9.30
N PRO A 32 20.83 -26.29 9.62
CA PRO A 32 20.92 -25.18 8.67
C PRO A 32 21.79 -25.53 7.45
N VAL A 33 21.23 -25.34 6.26
CA VAL A 33 21.91 -25.56 4.98
C VAL A 33 21.81 -24.31 4.11
N ASN A 34 22.94 -23.88 3.54
CA ASN A 34 22.98 -22.79 2.59
C ASN A 34 22.42 -23.24 1.23
N LYS A 35 21.39 -22.57 0.75
CA LYS A 35 20.76 -22.83 -0.55
C LYS A 35 20.61 -21.52 -1.33
N LYS A 36 20.23 -21.65 -2.59
CA LYS A 36 19.83 -20.53 -3.45
C LYS A 36 18.38 -20.75 -3.92
N ILE A 37 17.67 -19.65 -4.12
CA ILE A 37 16.35 -19.64 -4.72
C ILE A 37 16.28 -18.52 -5.77
N SER A 38 15.63 -18.74 -6.90
CA SER A 38 15.41 -17.66 -7.85
C SER A 38 14.28 -16.72 -7.38
N VAL A 39 14.32 -15.47 -7.82
CA VAL A 39 13.28 -14.48 -7.56
C VAL A 39 11.91 -15.02 -8.01
N ALA A 40 11.84 -15.62 -9.21
CA ALA A 40 10.61 -16.26 -9.68
C ALA A 40 10.06 -17.29 -8.69
N ASN A 41 10.91 -18.15 -8.15
CA ASN A 41 10.46 -19.19 -7.21
C ASN A 41 10.01 -18.63 -5.87
N VAL A 42 10.58 -17.52 -5.40
CA VAL A 42 10.07 -16.84 -4.19
C VAL A 42 8.64 -16.36 -4.41
N PHE A 43 8.38 -15.65 -5.51
CA PHE A 43 7.06 -15.09 -5.78
C PHE A 43 6.02 -16.11 -6.22
N ASN A 44 6.43 -17.18 -6.93
CA ASN A 44 5.51 -18.24 -7.37
C ASN A 44 5.14 -19.25 -6.27
N ASN A 45 5.90 -19.29 -5.18
CA ASN A 45 5.72 -20.25 -4.09
C ASN A 45 5.62 -19.55 -2.73
N ILE A 46 4.89 -18.44 -2.65
CA ILE A 46 4.59 -17.80 -1.36
C ILE A 46 3.75 -18.77 -0.52
N PRO A 47 4.27 -19.26 0.63
CA PRO A 47 3.64 -20.37 1.37
C PRO A 47 2.43 -19.94 2.21
N THR A 48 2.09 -18.66 2.21
CA THR A 48 1.04 -18.06 3.03
C THR A 48 0.36 -16.92 2.25
N TYR A 49 -0.27 -15.98 2.92
CA TYR A 49 -0.89 -14.82 2.27
C TYR A 49 0.14 -13.70 2.03
N ILE A 50 -0.11 -12.86 1.02
CA ILE A 50 0.59 -11.59 0.85
C ILE A 50 -0.10 -10.56 1.73
N ALA A 51 0.63 -9.98 2.68
CA ALA A 51 0.15 -8.88 3.50
C ALA A 51 0.75 -7.56 2.99
N LEU A 52 -0.03 -6.48 3.10
CA LEU A 52 0.48 -5.13 3.01
C LEU A 52 1.21 -4.79 4.31
N ASP A 53 2.07 -3.76 4.29
CA ASP A 53 2.72 -3.22 5.48
C ASP A 53 1.68 -2.98 6.59
N ASP A 54 2.00 -3.33 7.83
CA ASP A 54 1.14 -3.21 9.00
C ASP A 54 0.98 -1.76 9.50
N THR A 55 1.72 -0.82 8.91
CA THR A 55 1.64 0.60 9.22
C THR A 55 0.38 1.19 8.60
N VAL A 56 -0.70 1.22 9.37
CA VAL A 56 -1.96 1.83 8.97
C VAL A 56 -2.00 3.28 9.44
N GLN A 57 -2.31 4.22 8.54
CA GLN A 57 -2.65 5.57 8.95
C GLN A 57 -4.04 5.58 9.57
N VAL A 58 -4.21 6.28 10.69
CA VAL A 58 -5.53 6.68 11.19
C VAL A 58 -5.71 8.16 10.92
N VAL A 59 -6.76 8.49 10.15
CA VAL A 59 -7.16 9.87 9.83
C VAL A 59 -8.24 10.28 10.83
N ASP A 60 -7.86 11.03 11.83
CA ASP A 60 -8.68 11.38 12.99
C ASP A 60 -8.77 12.90 13.27
N THR A 61 -8.33 13.73 12.34
CA THR A 61 -8.49 15.19 12.36
C THR A 61 -9.18 15.70 11.10
N GLY A 62 -9.97 16.78 11.23
CA GLY A 62 -10.92 17.22 10.21
C GLY A 62 -10.35 17.62 8.85
N THR A 63 -9.05 17.89 8.74
CA THR A 63 -8.37 18.29 7.49
C THR A 63 -7.10 17.48 7.22
N GLU A 64 -6.89 16.39 7.93
CA GLU A 64 -5.72 15.55 7.74
C GLU A 64 -5.67 14.96 6.32
N ALA A 65 -4.51 15.03 5.69
CA ALA A 65 -4.33 14.39 4.40
C ALA A 65 -4.26 12.87 4.54
N VAL A 66 -4.92 12.15 3.64
CA VAL A 66 -4.67 10.72 3.44
C VAL A 66 -3.27 10.58 2.86
N ASN A 67 -2.35 9.98 3.61
CA ASN A 67 -0.97 9.88 3.20
C ASN A 67 -0.76 8.83 2.08
N VAL A 68 0.37 8.90 1.41
CA VAL A 68 0.79 7.92 0.39
C VAL A 68 1.91 7.00 0.88
N THR A 69 2.32 7.13 2.15
CA THR A 69 3.37 6.30 2.74
C THR A 69 2.85 4.98 3.30
N SER A 70 1.59 4.96 3.76
CA SER A 70 0.90 3.75 4.20
C SER A 70 0.02 3.21 3.08
N SER A 71 0.01 1.91 2.87
CA SER A 71 -0.87 1.25 1.90
C SER A 71 -2.34 1.30 2.32
N ILE A 72 -2.61 1.38 3.63
CA ILE A 72 -3.95 1.41 4.22
C ILE A 72 -4.13 2.68 5.03
N SER A 73 -5.29 3.33 4.88
CA SER A 73 -5.74 4.42 5.77
C SER A 73 -7.12 4.11 6.32
N HIS A 74 -7.27 4.28 7.62
CA HIS A 74 -8.53 4.23 8.33
C HIS A 74 -9.04 5.65 8.57
N ILE A 75 -10.28 5.93 8.23
CA ILE A 75 -10.95 7.19 8.52
C ILE A 75 -11.77 7.02 9.80
N ASP A 76 -11.50 7.86 10.78
CA ASP A 76 -12.22 7.94 12.05
C ASP A 76 -12.83 9.34 12.22
N THR A 77 -14.00 9.58 11.66
CA THR A 77 -14.69 10.86 11.82
C THR A 77 -15.39 11.00 13.16
N ALA A 78 -15.57 9.91 13.92
CA ALA A 78 -16.08 10.01 15.30
C ALA A 78 -15.08 10.72 16.20
N THR A 79 -13.78 10.44 16.09
CA THR A 79 -12.71 11.16 16.79
C THR A 79 -12.56 12.60 16.28
N VAL A 80 -12.75 12.84 14.99
CA VAL A 80 -12.84 14.20 14.40
C VAL A 80 -13.97 15.01 15.05
N GLY A 81 -15.07 14.34 15.44
CA GLY A 81 -16.27 14.99 15.96
C GLY A 81 -17.12 15.69 14.87
N GLY A 82 -17.04 15.24 13.63
CA GLY A 82 -17.75 15.81 12.50
C GLY A 82 -17.20 15.40 11.15
N THR A 83 -17.38 16.24 10.14
CA THR A 83 -16.93 15.96 8.78
C THR A 83 -15.42 16.09 8.64
N HIS A 84 -14.85 15.26 7.76
CA HIS A 84 -13.46 15.31 7.35
C HIS A 84 -13.37 15.71 5.87
N ALA A 85 -12.35 16.50 5.51
CA ALA A 85 -12.04 16.85 4.12
C ALA A 85 -10.51 16.84 3.94
N GLY A 86 -9.98 15.77 3.40
CA GLY A 86 -8.54 15.56 3.22
C GLY A 86 -8.12 15.40 1.78
N ALA A 87 -6.89 15.82 1.47
CA ALA A 87 -6.26 15.57 0.18
C ALA A 87 -5.62 14.17 0.15
N LEU A 88 -5.51 13.60 -1.04
CA LEU A 88 -4.65 12.45 -1.35
C LEU A 88 -3.64 12.89 -2.39
N ALA A 89 -2.36 12.97 -2.01
CA ALA A 89 -1.28 13.34 -2.93
C ALA A 89 -1.09 12.27 -4.03
N ASP A 90 -0.32 12.61 -5.07
CA ASP A 90 0.06 11.65 -6.09
C ASP A 90 0.91 10.52 -5.50
N GLY A 91 0.66 9.32 -5.98
CA GLY A 91 1.42 8.13 -5.62
C GLY A 91 2.60 7.84 -6.55
N THR A 92 3.19 6.69 -6.37
CA THR A 92 4.16 6.10 -7.30
C THR A 92 3.45 5.11 -8.23
N ASN A 93 3.84 5.04 -9.50
CA ASN A 93 3.24 4.10 -10.46
C ASN A 93 3.25 2.65 -9.92
N GLY A 94 2.10 2.02 -9.92
CA GLY A 94 1.87 0.70 -9.34
C GLY A 94 1.44 0.71 -7.87
N GLN A 95 1.43 1.86 -7.21
CA GLN A 95 1.04 1.96 -5.81
C GLN A 95 -0.46 1.68 -5.63
N ILE A 96 -0.78 0.82 -4.67
CA ILE A 96 -2.15 0.54 -4.23
C ILE A 96 -2.42 1.31 -2.94
N LYS A 97 -3.61 1.90 -2.84
CA LYS A 97 -4.12 2.58 -1.65
C LYS A 97 -5.49 2.05 -1.31
N ILE A 98 -5.66 1.61 -0.07
CA ILE A 98 -6.94 1.17 0.49
C ILE A 98 -7.35 2.17 1.56
N ILE A 99 -8.59 2.65 1.47
CA ILE A 99 -9.16 3.60 2.43
C ILE A 99 -10.46 3.00 2.94
N THR A 100 -10.61 2.95 4.26
CA THR A 100 -11.80 2.38 4.92
C THR A 100 -12.25 3.29 6.04
N MET A 101 -13.54 3.58 6.12
CA MET A 101 -14.14 4.28 7.27
C MET A 101 -14.39 3.29 8.39
N ILE A 102 -13.78 3.53 9.56
CA ILE A 102 -13.85 2.64 10.73
C ILE A 102 -14.73 3.19 11.84
N ALA A 103 -14.94 4.51 11.89
CA ALA A 103 -15.80 5.17 12.86
C ALA A 103 -16.46 6.40 12.21
N ASP A 104 -17.76 6.57 12.45
CA ASP A 104 -18.58 7.61 11.84
C ASP A 104 -19.03 8.65 12.87
N GLY A 105 -18.69 9.90 12.59
CA GLY A 105 -19.16 11.12 13.27
C GLY A 105 -19.61 12.17 12.22
N GLY A 106 -19.54 11.80 10.95
CA GLY A 106 -19.90 12.63 9.79
C GLY A 106 -19.12 12.23 8.53
N ASN A 107 -19.52 12.72 7.40
CA ASN A 107 -18.93 12.33 6.11
C ASN A 107 -17.44 12.69 6.02
N SER A 108 -16.69 11.83 5.34
CA SER A 108 -15.30 12.12 4.92
C SER A 108 -15.22 12.27 3.42
N VAL A 109 -14.63 13.37 2.95
CA VAL A 109 -14.39 13.64 1.52
C VAL A 109 -12.89 13.59 1.27
N VAL A 110 -12.44 12.64 0.46
CA VAL A 110 -11.05 12.52 0.02
C VAL A 110 -10.93 13.06 -1.41
N THR A 111 -10.02 14.02 -1.59
CA THR A 111 -9.76 14.68 -2.88
C THR A 111 -8.37 14.33 -3.39
N PRO A 112 -8.24 13.42 -4.38
CA PRO A 112 -6.95 13.12 -5.00
C PRO A 112 -6.40 14.33 -5.79
N ALA A 113 -5.08 14.53 -5.74
CA ALA A 113 -4.42 15.58 -6.51
C ALA A 113 -4.61 15.38 -8.02
N ASN A 114 -4.45 14.15 -8.50
CA ASN A 114 -4.73 13.79 -9.88
C ASN A 114 -5.52 12.48 -9.90
N ALA A 115 -6.73 12.50 -10.48
CA ALA A 115 -7.60 11.34 -10.61
C ALA A 115 -8.04 11.12 -12.06
N ASN A 116 -8.42 9.90 -12.39
CA ASN A 116 -8.88 9.51 -13.71
C ASN A 116 -10.39 9.27 -13.70
N GLY A 117 -11.16 10.24 -14.19
CA GLY A 117 -12.61 10.12 -14.34
C GLY A 117 -13.41 10.39 -13.06
N PHE A 118 -12.77 10.91 -12.00
CA PHE A 118 -13.46 11.37 -10.78
C PHE A 118 -12.67 12.51 -10.13
N SER A 119 -13.26 13.19 -9.18
CA SER A 119 -12.64 14.29 -8.43
C SER A 119 -12.61 14.05 -6.93
N THR A 120 -13.58 13.37 -6.38
CA THR A 120 -13.68 13.09 -4.94
C THR A 120 -14.22 11.69 -4.68
N VAL A 121 -13.87 11.15 -3.51
CA VAL A 121 -14.45 9.94 -2.93
C VAL A 121 -15.02 10.30 -1.57
N THR A 122 -16.32 10.14 -1.37
CA THR A 122 -17.00 10.43 -0.12
C THR A 122 -17.36 9.13 0.60
N PHE A 123 -16.95 9.04 1.85
CA PHE A 123 -17.25 7.98 2.80
C PHE A 123 -18.29 8.53 3.77
N ALA A 124 -19.44 7.86 3.91
CA ALA A 124 -20.57 8.32 4.71
C ALA A 124 -20.82 7.47 5.94
N ASP A 125 -20.53 6.18 5.88
CA ASP A 125 -20.85 5.21 6.91
C ASP A 125 -19.65 4.28 7.22
N VAL A 126 -19.65 3.70 8.41
CA VAL A 126 -18.68 2.66 8.79
C VAL A 126 -18.72 1.49 7.83
N GLY A 127 -17.57 1.08 7.33
CA GLY A 127 -17.44 0.02 6.33
C GLY A 127 -17.35 0.52 4.89
N ASP A 128 -17.60 1.81 4.63
CA ASP A 128 -17.33 2.40 3.33
C ASP A 128 -15.86 2.25 2.99
N THR A 129 -15.57 1.76 1.79
CA THR A 129 -14.20 1.40 1.39
C THR A 129 -13.94 1.76 -0.06
N ALA A 130 -12.75 2.25 -0.35
CA ALA A 130 -12.24 2.44 -1.71
C ALA A 130 -10.84 1.86 -1.85
N THR A 131 -10.60 1.14 -2.94
CA THR A 131 -9.29 0.66 -3.35
C THR A 131 -8.89 1.35 -4.63
N LEU A 132 -7.74 2.04 -4.60
CA LEU A 132 -7.22 2.80 -5.72
C LEU A 132 -5.85 2.27 -6.14
N ILE A 133 -5.50 2.48 -7.40
CA ILE A 133 -4.15 2.27 -7.94
C ILE A 133 -3.67 3.55 -8.61
N PHE A 134 -2.42 3.92 -8.34
CA PHE A 134 -1.78 5.03 -9.04
C PHE A 134 -1.07 4.51 -10.29
N THR A 135 -1.53 4.93 -11.46
CA THR A 135 -0.90 4.55 -12.73
C THR A 135 -1.20 5.61 -13.81
N GLY A 136 -0.27 5.83 -14.72
CA GLY A 136 -0.38 6.89 -15.72
C GLY A 136 -0.44 8.28 -15.09
N ASN A 137 0.25 8.48 -13.95
CA ASN A 137 0.28 9.71 -13.16
C ASN A 137 -1.10 10.13 -12.62
N LYS A 138 -2.00 9.17 -12.39
CA LYS A 138 -3.34 9.41 -11.85
C LYS A 138 -3.79 8.27 -10.95
N TRP A 139 -4.64 8.60 -9.98
CA TRP A 139 -5.38 7.61 -9.22
C TRP A 139 -6.53 7.06 -10.03
N ASN A 140 -6.66 5.76 -10.04
CA ASN A 140 -7.75 5.01 -10.67
C ASN A 140 -8.44 4.13 -9.62
N ILE A 141 -9.76 4.05 -9.65
CA ILE A 141 -10.52 3.20 -8.73
C ILE A 141 -10.48 1.76 -9.25
N ILE A 142 -10.00 0.81 -8.43
CA ILE A 142 -10.06 -0.63 -8.71
C ILE A 142 -11.40 -1.17 -8.24
N SER A 143 -11.80 -0.82 -7.01
CA SER A 143 -13.07 -1.23 -6.41
C SER A 143 -13.50 -0.24 -5.35
N SER A 144 -14.78 -0.25 -5.05
CA SER A 144 -15.37 0.54 -3.97
C SER A 144 -16.60 -0.16 -3.40
N HIS A 145 -16.89 0.11 -2.12
CA HIS A 145 -18.10 -0.32 -1.44
C HIS A 145 -18.74 0.88 -0.77
N SER A 146 -19.99 1.16 -1.10
CA SER A 146 -20.87 2.18 -0.53
C SER A 146 -20.39 3.64 -0.60
N VAL A 147 -19.21 3.94 -1.07
CA VAL A 147 -18.72 5.33 -1.24
C VAL A 147 -19.42 6.04 -2.40
N THR A 148 -19.55 7.36 -2.29
CA THR A 148 -19.99 8.21 -3.42
C THR A 148 -18.76 8.74 -4.16
N ILE A 149 -18.72 8.52 -5.48
CA ILE A 149 -17.67 8.96 -6.39
C ILE A 149 -18.22 10.10 -7.25
N ALA A 150 -17.53 11.26 -7.27
CA ALA A 150 -17.98 12.44 -8.02
C ALA A 150 -16.84 13.00 -8.90
#